data_1e58c1f474d276f36c42349df99795da
#
_entry.id   1e58c1f474d276f36c42349df99795da
#
_cell.length_a   1.000
_cell.length_b   1.000
_cell.length_c   1.000
_cell.angle_alpha   90.00
_cell.angle_beta   90.00
_cell.angle_gamma   90.00
#
_symmetry.space_group_name_H-M   'P 1'
#
loop_
_entity.id
_entity.type
_entity.pdbx_description
1 polymer ?
#
loop_
_entity_poly.entity_id
_entity_poly.type
_entity_poly.pdbx_seq_one_letter_code
_entity_poly.pdbx_strand_id
1 'polypeptide(L)'
;MKHLFSRLSPAQKIILSFLLVIFCGSLLLSLPWVQTASSQAGYLDHLFTAVSMVCVTGLFTQSVVDTYNVWGQLLCMLLIQIGGLGILTFIGFFTMESRKKLSLKDRRILRDSFSYGHNRTLGQFVRSIFITTFAIEGLGALLLMIRFIPKFGLRKGIFNSIFLAVSAFCNAGFDNFGNDSLLGLQTDVLVNITLALLIITGGLGFMVWFDLATKLGGKQKGLHFHTKVVLLLTAGLLVFGTVTSLWTEYNNPGTIGNLTFGDKLLVSFFQTVSMRTAGFASIDYTAARPVTLFIYLLQMFLGGAPGGTAGGLKITTFLVLLLFARKEILSLPHTNLGRRTLAPQLAQKAFGVTVIFQLTFLLGLLALGLVTDSSHRFIYLIFETVSALATVGVTANITTSLNTAGMVVIMLLMFIGRVGPLTLMVSLNHYQPKKATTLHYSKADIMIG
;
A
#
# COMPACT_ATOMS: atom_id res chain seq x y z
N MET A 1 3.69 30.81 10.08
CA MET A 1 3.24 29.45 9.68
C MET A 1 1.73 29.33 9.47
N LYS A 2 0.84 29.77 10.39
CA LYS A 2 -0.63 29.64 10.22
C LYS A 2 -1.18 30.30 8.95
N HIS A 3 -0.69 31.45 8.53
CA HIS A 3 -1.13 32.16 7.31
C HIS A 3 -0.72 31.47 5.99
N LEU A 4 0.44 30.79 5.96
CA LEU A 4 0.91 30.05 4.79
C LEU A 4 0.06 28.78 4.58
N PHE A 5 -0.21 28.03 5.66
CA PHE A 5 -1.03 26.81 5.63
C PHE A 5 -2.50 27.08 5.21
N SER A 6 -3.04 28.27 5.48
CA SER A 6 -4.42 28.60 5.12
C SER A 6 -4.62 28.81 3.61
N ARG A 7 -3.57 29.15 2.85
CA ARG A 7 -3.60 29.39 1.40
C ARG A 7 -3.41 28.15 0.55
N LEU A 8 -2.89 27.04 1.14
CA LEU A 8 -2.62 25.80 0.42
C LEU A 8 -3.90 25.05 0.03
N SER A 9 -3.90 24.45 -1.16
CA SER A 9 -4.94 23.53 -1.59
C SER A 9 -4.97 22.27 -0.72
N PRO A 10 -6.09 21.52 -0.67
CA PRO A 10 -6.15 20.25 0.05
C PRO A 10 -5.05 19.27 -0.35
N ALA A 11 -4.78 19.15 -1.65
CA ALA A 11 -3.73 18.26 -2.17
C ALA A 11 -2.32 18.68 -1.71
N GLN A 12 -2.02 20.00 -1.74
CA GLN A 12 -0.75 20.51 -1.25
C GLN A 12 -0.54 20.29 0.25
N LYS A 13 -1.59 20.37 1.05
CA LYS A 13 -1.53 20.07 2.48
C LYS A 13 -1.19 18.61 2.74
N ILE A 14 -1.76 17.70 1.97
CA ILE A 14 -1.45 16.26 2.05
C ILE A 14 0.04 16.04 1.76
N ILE A 15 0.52 16.53 0.62
CA ILE A 15 1.92 16.38 0.20
C ILE A 15 2.88 16.94 1.25
N LEU A 16 2.62 18.17 1.71
CA LEU A 16 3.49 18.81 2.70
C LEU A 16 3.51 18.06 4.03
N SER A 17 2.37 17.49 4.46
CA SER A 17 2.31 16.69 5.68
C SER A 17 3.12 15.39 5.56
N PHE A 18 3.08 14.71 4.39
CA PHE A 18 3.92 13.53 4.13
C PHE A 18 5.40 13.89 4.13
N LEU A 19 5.81 14.95 3.41
CA LEU A 19 7.20 15.41 3.37
C LEU A 19 7.72 15.79 4.77
N LEU A 20 6.90 16.45 5.58
CA LEU A 20 7.27 16.83 6.93
C LEU A 20 7.49 15.60 7.83
N VAL A 21 6.60 14.61 7.78
CA VAL A 21 6.76 13.37 8.57
C VAL A 21 7.98 12.58 8.11
N ILE A 22 8.22 12.47 6.80
CA ILE A 22 9.41 11.82 6.23
C ILE A 22 10.67 12.52 6.73
N PHE A 23 10.74 13.84 6.59
CA PHE A 23 11.92 14.62 6.99
C PHE A 23 12.18 14.52 8.50
N CYS A 24 11.17 14.71 9.34
CA CYS A 24 11.32 14.55 10.79
C CYS A 24 11.70 13.10 11.16
N GLY A 25 11.06 12.10 10.51
CA GLY A 25 11.36 10.69 10.72
C GLY A 25 12.80 10.34 10.34
N SER A 26 13.30 10.83 9.20
CA SER A 26 14.68 10.57 8.76
C SER A 26 15.71 11.20 9.71
N LEU A 27 15.46 12.42 10.22
CA LEU A 27 16.32 13.05 11.20
C LEU A 27 16.34 12.28 12.52
N LEU A 28 15.19 11.82 13.00
CA LEU A 28 15.11 11.02 14.23
C LEU A 28 15.81 9.67 14.08
N LEU A 29 15.66 8.99 12.92
CA LEU A 29 16.34 7.73 12.63
C LEU A 29 17.86 7.89 12.46
N SER A 30 18.36 9.06 12.09
CA SER A 30 19.79 9.34 11.95
C SER A 30 20.49 9.59 13.28
N LEU A 31 19.75 9.71 14.39
CA LEU A 31 20.35 9.96 15.71
C LEU A 31 21.11 8.72 16.21
N PRO A 32 22.33 8.87 16.74
CA PRO A 32 23.17 7.73 17.15
C PRO A 32 22.53 6.84 18.22
N TRP A 33 21.70 7.40 19.11
CA TRP A 33 21.08 6.64 20.21
C TRP A 33 19.95 5.69 19.77
N VAL A 34 19.43 5.82 18.55
CA VAL A 34 18.41 4.90 17.98
C VAL A 34 19.03 3.82 17.08
N GLN A 35 20.32 3.92 16.78
CA GLN A 35 21.04 2.99 15.94
C GLN A 35 21.71 1.90 16.77
N THR A 36 22.02 0.78 16.12
CA THR A 36 22.89 -0.27 16.70
C THR A 36 24.35 0.19 16.64
N ALA A 37 25.18 -0.33 17.54
CA ALA A 37 26.62 -0.02 17.54
C ALA A 37 27.34 -0.50 16.26
N SER A 38 26.77 -1.45 15.54
CA SER A 38 27.29 -2.00 14.29
C SER A 38 26.74 -1.32 13.02
N SER A 39 25.86 -0.35 13.15
CA SER A 39 25.25 0.34 12.02
C SER A 39 26.29 1.11 11.21
N GLN A 40 26.30 0.87 9.88
CA GLN A 40 27.11 1.63 8.90
C GLN A 40 26.24 2.47 7.99
N ALA A 41 24.95 2.64 8.32
CA ALA A 41 24.00 3.36 7.51
C ALA A 41 24.32 4.86 7.45
N GLY A 42 24.36 5.43 6.25
CA GLY A 42 24.48 6.87 6.02
C GLY A 42 23.11 7.57 6.13
N TYR A 43 23.14 8.91 6.11
CA TYR A 43 21.88 9.68 6.18
C TYR A 43 20.88 9.33 5.06
N LEU A 44 21.39 9.01 3.87
CA LEU A 44 20.56 8.65 2.73
C LEU A 44 19.80 7.32 3.00
N ASP A 45 20.40 6.36 3.70
CA ASP A 45 19.75 5.11 4.10
C ASP A 45 18.63 5.37 5.11
N HIS A 46 18.85 6.27 6.06
CA HIS A 46 17.81 6.69 7.03
C HIS A 46 16.67 7.43 6.33
N LEU A 47 16.96 8.28 5.36
CA LEU A 47 15.96 8.96 4.55
C LEU A 47 15.17 7.95 3.70
N PHE A 48 15.84 7.01 3.03
CA PHE A 48 15.21 5.94 2.26
C PHE A 48 14.26 5.12 3.13
N THR A 49 14.73 4.70 4.30
CA THR A 49 13.94 3.95 5.28
C THR A 49 12.72 4.75 5.75
N ALA A 50 12.90 6.05 6.08
CA ALA A 50 11.78 6.91 6.47
C ALA A 50 10.75 7.08 5.35
N VAL A 51 11.19 7.28 4.09
CA VAL A 51 10.29 7.33 2.93
C VAL A 51 9.53 6.02 2.80
N SER A 52 10.22 4.88 2.82
CA SER A 52 9.63 3.56 2.67
C SER A 52 8.62 3.24 3.77
N MET A 53 8.92 3.59 5.04
CA MET A 53 8.00 3.38 6.17
C MET A 53 6.77 4.28 6.12
N VAL A 54 6.94 5.57 5.85
CA VAL A 54 5.81 6.52 5.76
C VAL A 54 4.98 6.29 4.51
N CYS A 55 5.59 5.86 3.40
CA CYS A 55 4.88 5.45 2.19
C CYS A 55 4.34 4.02 2.29
N VAL A 56 4.70 3.29 3.37
CA VAL A 56 4.23 1.92 3.62
C VAL A 56 4.58 1.02 2.44
N THR A 57 5.85 1.02 2.05
CA THR A 57 6.32 0.28 0.88
C THR A 57 6.99 -1.03 1.29
N GLY A 58 8.02 -1.00 2.15
CA GLY A 58 8.75 -2.20 2.58
C GLY A 58 10.12 -2.39 1.94
N LEU A 59 10.51 -1.55 0.98
CA LEU A 59 11.88 -1.57 0.45
C LEU A 59 12.86 -0.97 1.46
N PHE A 60 14.04 -1.56 1.56
CA PHE A 60 15.10 -1.08 2.44
C PHE A 60 16.48 -1.28 1.79
N THR A 61 17.40 -0.39 2.08
CA THR A 61 18.82 -0.49 1.68
C THR A 61 19.62 -1.27 2.74
N GLN A 62 19.22 -1.13 3.99
CA GLN A 62 19.80 -1.79 5.15
C GLN A 62 18.68 -2.41 6.00
N SER A 63 18.91 -3.63 6.51
CA SER A 63 17.97 -4.33 7.38
C SER A 63 17.63 -3.52 8.64
N VAL A 64 16.36 -3.52 9.02
CA VAL A 64 15.88 -2.78 10.20
C VAL A 64 16.53 -3.28 11.49
N VAL A 65 16.70 -4.59 11.66
CA VAL A 65 17.27 -5.17 12.88
C VAL A 65 18.77 -4.91 13.00
N ASP A 66 19.49 -4.83 11.90
CA ASP A 66 20.93 -4.59 11.88
C ASP A 66 21.26 -3.10 12.06
N THR A 67 20.36 -2.22 11.61
CA THR A 67 20.55 -0.76 11.64
C THR A 67 20.05 -0.12 12.92
N TYR A 68 18.89 -0.55 13.44
CA TYR A 68 18.17 0.14 14.52
C TYR A 68 18.05 -0.72 15.78
N ASN A 69 18.35 -0.12 16.93
CA ASN A 69 18.08 -0.73 18.22
C ASN A 69 16.56 -0.71 18.52
N VAL A 70 16.15 -1.18 19.70
CA VAL A 70 14.73 -1.25 20.11
C VAL A 70 14.02 0.10 20.01
N TRP A 71 14.67 1.20 20.36
CA TRP A 71 14.11 2.55 20.27
C TRP A 71 13.93 3.00 18.82
N GLY A 72 14.92 2.71 17.98
CA GLY A 72 14.82 2.95 16.53
C GLY A 72 13.71 2.13 15.88
N GLN A 73 13.59 0.85 16.25
CA GLN A 73 12.50 -0.02 15.75
C GLN A 73 11.11 0.45 16.23
N LEU A 74 10.99 0.99 17.46
CA LEU A 74 9.74 1.65 17.91
C LEU A 74 9.40 2.88 17.08
N LEU A 75 10.41 3.69 16.74
CA LEU A 75 10.23 4.83 15.84
C LEU A 75 9.80 4.37 14.43
N CYS A 76 10.43 3.32 13.91
CA CYS A 76 10.02 2.68 12.65
C CYS A 76 8.55 2.27 12.67
N MET A 77 8.12 1.58 13.72
CA MET A 77 6.72 1.16 13.89
C MET A 77 5.75 2.36 13.95
N LEU A 78 6.15 3.47 14.60
CA LEU A 78 5.37 4.70 14.62
C LEU A 78 5.23 5.31 13.21
N LEU A 79 6.32 5.37 12.44
CA LEU A 79 6.29 5.88 11.06
C LEU A 79 5.40 5.02 10.15
N ILE A 80 5.47 3.70 10.28
CA ILE A 80 4.60 2.75 9.58
C ILE A 80 3.14 3.01 9.95
N GLN A 81 2.83 3.18 11.24
CA GLN A 81 1.46 3.41 11.70
C GLN A 81 0.89 4.73 11.17
N ILE A 82 1.69 5.82 11.20
CA ILE A 82 1.29 7.13 10.65
C ILE A 82 1.07 7.03 9.13
N GLY A 83 1.95 6.34 8.42
CA GLY A 83 1.84 6.12 6.99
C GLY A 83 0.63 5.25 6.61
N GLY A 84 0.41 4.14 7.31
CA GLY A 84 -0.64 3.17 7.06
C GLY A 84 -2.05 3.71 7.26
N LEU A 85 -2.30 4.32 8.41
CA LEU A 85 -3.60 4.94 8.71
C LEU A 85 -3.83 6.24 7.92
N GLY A 86 -2.77 6.83 7.39
CA GLY A 86 -2.79 8.12 6.70
C GLY A 86 -2.71 9.30 7.66
N ILE A 87 -1.84 10.23 7.34
CA ILE A 87 -1.51 11.40 8.17
C ILE A 87 -2.75 12.24 8.49
N LEU A 88 -3.67 12.37 7.54
CA LEU A 88 -4.91 13.14 7.74
C LEU A 88 -5.83 12.52 8.80
N THR A 89 -5.84 11.19 8.91
CA THR A 89 -6.59 10.48 9.94
C THR A 89 -6.07 10.81 11.33
N PHE A 90 -4.73 10.85 11.50
CA PHE A 90 -4.08 11.26 12.74
C PHE A 90 -4.40 12.70 13.09
N ILE A 91 -4.25 13.63 12.14
CA ILE A 91 -4.59 15.05 12.35
C ILE A 91 -6.07 15.20 12.75
N GLY A 92 -6.96 14.49 12.07
CA GLY A 92 -8.39 14.45 12.38
C GLY A 92 -8.67 13.98 13.80
N PHE A 93 -8.06 12.85 14.19
CA PHE A 93 -8.23 12.27 15.51
C PHE A 93 -7.77 13.22 16.62
N PHE A 94 -6.53 13.72 16.58
CA PHE A 94 -6.00 14.63 17.59
C PHE A 94 -6.75 15.95 17.67
N THR A 95 -7.20 16.49 16.53
CA THR A 95 -7.97 17.74 16.52
C THR A 95 -9.33 17.56 17.20
N MET A 96 -9.93 16.41 17.04
CA MET A 96 -11.24 16.10 17.64
C MET A 96 -11.13 15.78 19.12
N GLU A 97 -10.14 15.01 19.55
CA GLU A 97 -9.87 14.70 20.96
C GLU A 97 -9.56 15.96 21.76
N SER A 98 -8.87 16.92 21.15
CA SER A 98 -8.59 18.24 21.74
C SER A 98 -9.80 19.17 21.83
N ARG A 99 -11.02 18.67 21.61
CA ARG A 99 -12.29 19.42 21.60
C ARG A 99 -12.32 20.65 20.64
N LYS A 100 -11.33 20.79 19.78
CA LYS A 100 -11.31 21.84 18.75
C LYS A 100 -12.23 21.44 17.59
N LYS A 101 -13.12 22.37 17.18
CA LYS A 101 -13.97 22.16 16.00
C LYS A 101 -13.09 22.12 14.74
N LEU A 102 -13.11 21.03 14.01
CA LEU A 102 -12.52 20.96 12.68
C LEU A 102 -13.13 22.03 11.79
N SER A 103 -12.30 22.75 11.04
CA SER A 103 -12.81 23.73 10.06
C SER A 103 -13.62 23.01 8.98
N LEU A 104 -14.54 23.74 8.32
CA LEU A 104 -15.33 23.16 7.20
C LEU A 104 -14.43 22.64 6.07
N LYS A 105 -13.28 23.29 5.85
CA LYS A 105 -12.27 22.87 4.87
C LYS A 105 -11.62 21.54 5.26
N ASP A 106 -11.23 21.38 6.52
CA ASP A 106 -10.57 20.15 6.99
C ASP A 106 -11.54 18.96 7.02
N ARG A 107 -12.82 19.20 7.37
CA ARG A 107 -13.89 18.19 7.24
C ARG A 107 -14.08 17.73 5.80
N ARG A 108 -13.99 18.64 4.83
CA ARG A 108 -14.10 18.31 3.41
C ARG A 108 -12.92 17.45 2.94
N ILE A 109 -11.68 17.80 3.34
CA ILE A 109 -10.48 17.05 3.01
C ILE A 109 -10.56 15.61 3.55
N LEU A 110 -10.94 15.44 4.80
CA LEU A 110 -11.13 14.13 5.41
C LEU A 110 -12.23 13.33 4.70
N ARG A 111 -13.36 13.97 4.38
CA ARG A 111 -14.45 13.33 3.65
C ARG A 111 -14.01 12.86 2.27
N ASP A 112 -13.28 13.68 1.53
CA ASP A 112 -12.79 13.36 0.18
C ASP A 112 -11.75 12.24 0.20
N SER A 113 -10.86 12.22 1.21
CA SER A 113 -9.84 11.18 1.39
C SER A 113 -10.44 9.79 1.61
N PHE A 114 -11.61 9.71 2.25
CA PHE A 114 -12.28 8.44 2.55
C PHE A 114 -13.46 8.12 1.61
N SER A 115 -13.76 8.98 0.63
CA SER A 115 -14.95 8.84 -0.23
C SER A 115 -16.26 8.68 0.57
N TYR A 116 -16.36 9.37 1.72
CA TYR A 116 -17.42 9.19 2.70
C TYR A 116 -18.70 9.96 2.32
N GLY A 117 -19.77 9.23 2.03
CA GLY A 117 -21.05 9.78 1.55
C GLY A 117 -22.23 9.76 2.54
N HIS A 118 -22.08 9.35 3.81
CA HIS A 118 -23.22 9.07 4.70
C HIS A 118 -23.32 9.88 5.99
N ASN A 119 -24.52 9.96 6.54
CA ASN A 119 -25.08 10.82 7.60
C ASN A 119 -24.53 10.69 9.04
N ARG A 120 -23.33 10.10 9.25
CA ARG A 120 -22.74 10.01 10.59
C ARG A 120 -21.64 11.06 10.79
N THR A 121 -21.39 11.43 12.05
CA THR A 121 -20.35 12.40 12.38
C THR A 121 -18.98 11.83 12.00
N LEU A 122 -18.21 12.60 11.23
CA LEU A 122 -16.84 12.27 10.80
C LEU A 122 -15.98 11.74 11.97
N GLY A 123 -16.25 12.22 13.19
CA GLY A 123 -15.57 11.82 14.37
C GLY A 123 -15.76 10.38 14.82
N GLN A 124 -16.98 9.92 14.75
CA GLN A 124 -17.26 8.52 15.06
C GLN A 124 -16.56 7.59 14.08
N PHE A 125 -16.47 8.00 12.81
CA PHE A 125 -15.77 7.25 11.79
C PHE A 125 -14.26 7.19 12.06
N VAL A 126 -13.61 8.33 12.32
CA VAL A 126 -12.17 8.39 12.62
C VAL A 126 -11.85 7.58 13.89
N ARG A 127 -12.64 7.73 14.97
CA ARG A 127 -12.47 6.94 16.19
C ARG A 127 -12.64 5.43 15.92
N SER A 128 -13.59 5.05 15.08
CA SER A 128 -13.79 3.66 14.69
C SER A 128 -12.57 3.09 13.96
N ILE A 129 -11.90 3.88 13.10
CA ILE A 129 -10.66 3.46 12.42
C ILE A 129 -9.61 3.06 13.46
N PHE A 130 -9.32 3.94 14.44
CA PHE A 130 -8.28 3.64 15.45
C PHE A 130 -8.64 2.42 16.30
N ILE A 131 -9.88 2.35 16.79
CA ILE A 131 -10.32 1.20 17.61
C ILE A 131 -10.21 -0.10 16.84
N THR A 132 -10.68 -0.13 15.58
CA THR A 132 -10.65 -1.34 14.74
C THR A 132 -9.21 -1.74 14.42
N THR A 133 -8.34 -0.78 14.10
CA THR A 133 -6.92 -1.00 13.82
C THR A 133 -6.23 -1.63 15.02
N PHE A 134 -6.25 -0.98 16.18
CA PHE A 134 -5.56 -1.51 17.37
C PHE A 134 -6.15 -2.83 17.87
N ALA A 135 -7.44 -3.06 17.68
CA ALA A 135 -8.07 -4.34 18.02
C ALA A 135 -7.56 -5.48 17.11
N ILE A 136 -7.48 -5.25 15.79
CA ILE A 136 -7.02 -6.25 14.83
C ILE A 136 -5.51 -6.49 14.97
N GLU A 137 -4.71 -5.42 15.11
CA GLU A 137 -3.27 -5.51 15.35
C GLU A 137 -2.97 -6.24 16.66
N GLY A 138 -3.70 -5.90 17.74
CA GLY A 138 -3.56 -6.57 19.03
C GLY A 138 -3.89 -8.06 18.97
N LEU A 139 -4.99 -8.43 18.30
CA LEU A 139 -5.34 -9.84 18.10
C LEU A 139 -4.28 -10.58 17.28
N GLY A 140 -3.81 -9.98 16.19
CA GLY A 140 -2.73 -10.53 15.38
C GLY A 140 -1.43 -10.70 16.17
N ALA A 141 -1.04 -9.71 16.96
CA ALA A 141 0.13 -9.79 17.84
C ALA A 141 0.00 -10.93 18.85
N LEU A 142 -1.17 -11.10 19.49
CA LEU A 142 -1.41 -12.21 20.43
C LEU A 142 -1.28 -13.57 19.76
N LEU A 143 -1.78 -13.75 18.55
CA LEU A 143 -1.63 -14.99 17.79
C LEU A 143 -0.15 -15.25 17.43
N LEU A 144 0.59 -14.23 17.00
CA LEU A 144 2.02 -14.35 16.70
C LEU A 144 2.85 -14.64 17.96
N MET A 145 2.49 -14.12 19.14
CA MET A 145 3.16 -14.40 20.41
C MET A 145 3.18 -15.90 20.75
N ILE A 146 2.14 -16.65 20.38
CA ILE A 146 2.06 -18.10 20.58
C ILE A 146 3.27 -18.81 19.93
N ARG A 147 3.74 -18.28 18.79
CA ARG A 147 4.85 -18.88 18.05
C ARG A 147 6.19 -18.23 18.35
N PHE A 148 6.22 -16.91 18.57
CA PHE A 148 7.48 -16.17 18.72
C PHE A 148 8.03 -16.18 20.14
N ILE A 149 7.20 -16.26 21.18
CA ILE A 149 7.70 -16.37 22.57
C ILE A 149 8.51 -17.66 22.77
N PRO A 150 8.04 -18.85 22.37
CA PRO A 150 8.86 -20.07 22.47
C PRO A 150 10.14 -20.02 21.63
N LYS A 151 10.10 -19.35 20.46
CA LYS A 151 11.23 -19.31 19.51
C LYS A 151 12.31 -18.29 19.89
N PHE A 152 11.91 -17.08 20.36
CA PHE A 152 12.82 -15.95 20.57
C PHE A 152 12.93 -15.50 22.04
N GLY A 153 12.21 -16.15 22.96
CA GLY A 153 12.08 -15.74 24.36
C GLY A 153 11.07 -14.63 24.57
N LEU A 154 10.70 -14.38 25.85
CA LEU A 154 9.56 -13.53 26.19
C LEU A 154 9.68 -12.10 25.63
N ARG A 155 10.79 -11.41 25.91
CA ARG A 155 10.95 -9.98 25.52
C ARG A 155 11.00 -9.80 24.00
N LYS A 156 11.87 -10.53 23.31
CA LYS A 156 12.00 -10.46 21.85
C LYS A 156 10.76 -11.00 21.15
N GLY A 157 10.15 -12.09 21.66
CA GLY A 157 8.94 -12.66 21.09
C GLY A 157 7.76 -11.71 21.12
N ILE A 158 7.51 -11.00 22.24
CA ILE A 158 6.45 -9.99 22.33
C ILE A 158 6.71 -8.83 21.37
N PHE A 159 7.95 -8.31 21.37
CA PHE A 159 8.32 -7.17 20.54
C PHE A 159 8.16 -7.48 19.04
N ASN A 160 8.70 -8.60 18.58
CA ASN A 160 8.61 -9.06 17.20
C ASN A 160 7.15 -9.28 16.77
N SER A 161 6.32 -9.83 17.66
CA SER A 161 4.90 -10.05 17.38
C SER A 161 4.14 -8.73 17.16
N ILE A 162 4.39 -7.73 18.00
CA ILE A 162 3.76 -6.40 17.87
C ILE A 162 4.26 -5.69 16.60
N PHE A 163 5.57 -5.68 16.38
CA PHE A 163 6.18 -5.05 15.20
C PHE A 163 5.61 -5.64 13.91
N LEU A 164 5.58 -6.97 13.81
CA LEU A 164 5.12 -7.66 12.63
C LEU A 164 3.61 -7.51 12.42
N ALA A 165 2.80 -7.50 13.50
CA ALA A 165 1.37 -7.26 13.40
C ALA A 165 1.05 -5.86 12.87
N VAL A 166 1.72 -4.81 13.37
CA VAL A 166 1.59 -3.44 12.88
C VAL A 166 2.03 -3.33 11.42
N SER A 167 3.19 -3.89 11.09
CA SER A 167 3.71 -3.88 9.72
C SER A 167 2.77 -4.58 8.74
N ALA A 168 2.24 -5.74 9.11
CA ALA A 168 1.33 -6.53 8.27
C ALA A 168 -0.04 -5.84 8.08
N PHE A 169 -0.65 -5.33 9.15
CA PHE A 169 -1.93 -4.62 9.03
C PHE A 169 -1.80 -3.34 8.22
N CYS A 170 -0.72 -2.58 8.42
CA CYS A 170 -0.43 -1.39 7.64
C CYS A 170 0.00 -1.69 6.20
N ASN A 171 0.23 -2.95 5.83
CA ASN A 171 0.79 -3.37 4.53
C ASN A 171 2.18 -2.74 4.28
N ALA A 172 3.05 -2.72 5.29
CA ALA A 172 4.33 -2.02 5.22
C ALA A 172 5.51 -2.90 4.80
N GLY A 173 5.40 -4.24 4.96
CA GLY A 173 6.40 -5.19 4.49
C GLY A 173 7.72 -5.19 5.26
N PHE A 174 7.81 -4.48 6.37
CA PHE A 174 8.98 -4.51 7.24
C PHE A 174 8.86 -5.60 8.28
N ASP A 175 9.95 -6.31 8.47
CA ASP A 175 10.16 -7.25 9.57
C ASP A 175 11.45 -6.94 10.33
N ASN A 176 11.70 -7.69 11.38
CA ASN A 176 12.89 -7.60 12.21
C ASN A 176 13.62 -8.96 12.28
N PHE A 177 13.61 -9.70 11.16
CA PHE A 177 14.32 -10.99 11.03
C PHE A 177 15.60 -10.89 10.20
N GLY A 178 15.92 -9.73 9.66
CA GLY A 178 17.11 -9.50 8.83
C GLY A 178 16.78 -9.49 7.32
N ASN A 179 17.79 -9.81 6.50
CA ASN A 179 17.65 -9.77 5.05
C ASN A 179 16.80 -10.90 4.46
N ASP A 180 16.63 -11.98 5.20
CA ASP A 180 15.91 -13.18 4.74
C ASP A 180 14.39 -13.07 4.91
N SER A 181 13.89 -11.98 5.51
CA SER A 181 12.47 -11.76 5.78
C SER A 181 11.78 -13.00 6.38
N LEU A 182 10.73 -13.52 5.77
CA LEU A 182 9.99 -14.69 6.26
C LEU A 182 10.44 -16.02 5.64
N LEU A 183 11.57 -16.10 4.93
CA LEU A 183 12.06 -17.35 4.32
C LEU A 183 12.19 -18.48 5.34
N GLY A 184 12.71 -18.19 6.53
CA GLY A 184 12.83 -19.17 7.63
C GLY A 184 11.51 -19.54 8.33
N LEU A 185 10.38 -18.97 7.90
CA LEU A 185 9.03 -19.15 8.45
C LEU A 185 8.01 -19.53 7.36
N GLN A 186 8.44 -19.84 6.15
CA GLN A 186 7.58 -20.04 4.98
C GLN A 186 6.55 -21.18 5.16
N THR A 187 6.85 -22.20 5.96
CA THR A 187 5.97 -23.36 6.23
C THR A 187 5.23 -23.25 7.56
N ASP A 188 5.42 -22.16 8.33
CA ASP A 188 4.71 -21.97 9.59
C ASP A 188 3.28 -21.50 9.33
N VAL A 189 2.31 -22.40 9.45
CA VAL A 189 0.90 -22.16 9.16
C VAL A 189 0.33 -21.02 10.01
N LEU A 190 0.63 -20.98 11.31
CA LEU A 190 0.09 -19.97 12.21
C LEU A 190 0.59 -18.57 11.83
N VAL A 191 1.89 -18.44 11.57
CA VAL A 191 2.51 -17.15 11.19
C VAL A 191 1.95 -16.69 9.86
N ASN A 192 2.00 -17.53 8.82
CA ASN A 192 1.57 -17.14 7.47
C ASN A 192 0.07 -16.79 7.40
N ILE A 193 -0.79 -17.57 8.04
CA ILE A 193 -2.24 -17.28 8.05
C ILE A 193 -2.55 -16.01 8.86
N THR A 194 -1.90 -15.81 10.02
CA THR A 194 -2.10 -14.60 10.82
C THR A 194 -1.68 -13.36 10.05
N LEU A 195 -0.51 -13.37 9.42
CA LEU A 195 -0.02 -12.27 8.61
C LEU A 195 -0.92 -12.03 7.38
N ALA A 196 -1.32 -13.10 6.68
CA ALA A 196 -2.24 -12.99 5.54
C ALA A 196 -3.57 -12.33 5.95
N LEU A 197 -4.14 -12.70 7.09
CA LEU A 197 -5.36 -12.09 7.60
C LEU A 197 -5.16 -10.61 7.95
N LEU A 198 -4.05 -10.25 8.59
CA LEU A 198 -3.71 -8.85 8.90
C LEU A 198 -3.58 -8.01 7.62
N ILE A 199 -2.86 -8.51 6.62
CA ILE A 199 -2.66 -7.86 5.32
C ILE A 199 -4.00 -7.66 4.59
N ILE A 200 -4.80 -8.73 4.50
CA ILE A 200 -6.11 -8.66 3.83
C ILE A 200 -7.01 -7.65 4.55
N THR A 201 -7.07 -7.70 5.87
CA THR A 201 -7.92 -6.81 6.67
C THR A 201 -7.52 -5.35 6.53
N GLY A 202 -6.23 -5.03 6.54
CA GLY A 202 -5.72 -3.68 6.26
C GLY A 202 -6.05 -3.19 4.86
N GLY A 203 -5.92 -4.07 3.84
CA GLY A 203 -6.17 -3.77 2.45
C GLY A 203 -7.63 -3.68 2.01
N LEU A 204 -8.60 -4.16 2.81
CA LEU A 204 -10.04 -4.12 2.48
C LEU A 204 -10.64 -2.72 2.51
N GLY A 205 -10.00 -1.77 3.22
CA GLY A 205 -10.49 -0.40 3.40
C GLY A 205 -11.41 -0.22 4.61
N PHE A 206 -11.26 0.92 5.28
CA PHE A 206 -11.96 1.21 6.53
C PHE A 206 -13.49 1.32 6.36
N MET A 207 -13.97 1.69 5.17
CA MET A 207 -15.40 1.72 4.86
C MET A 207 -16.03 0.32 4.88
N VAL A 208 -15.30 -0.70 4.44
CA VAL A 208 -15.76 -2.10 4.47
C VAL A 208 -15.90 -2.58 5.92
N TRP A 209 -14.90 -2.26 6.76
CA TRP A 209 -14.96 -2.57 8.19
C TRP A 209 -16.11 -1.89 8.91
N PHE A 210 -16.33 -0.63 8.61
CA PHE A 210 -17.43 0.13 9.17
C PHE A 210 -18.80 -0.46 8.77
N ASP A 211 -18.94 -0.89 7.53
CA ASP A 211 -20.15 -1.54 7.02
C ASP A 211 -20.39 -2.92 7.68
N LEU A 212 -19.33 -3.72 7.80
CA LEU A 212 -19.37 -5.01 8.49
C LEU A 212 -19.75 -4.86 9.96
N ALA A 213 -19.10 -3.94 10.68
CA ALA A 213 -19.41 -3.66 12.09
C ALA A 213 -20.85 -3.18 12.28
N THR A 214 -21.38 -2.37 11.36
CA THR A 214 -22.76 -1.87 11.40
C THR A 214 -23.76 -2.99 11.18
N LYS A 215 -23.46 -3.93 10.27
CA LYS A 215 -24.28 -5.11 10.01
C LYS A 215 -24.26 -6.06 11.19
N LEU A 216 -23.08 -6.38 11.74
CA LEU A 216 -22.95 -7.26 12.90
C LEU A 216 -23.63 -6.69 14.14
N GLY A 217 -23.62 -5.37 14.31
CA GLY A 217 -24.35 -4.67 15.37
C GLY A 217 -25.87 -4.57 15.14
N GLY A 218 -26.46 -5.27 14.17
CA GLY A 218 -27.90 -5.31 13.89
C GLY A 218 -28.50 -3.99 13.36
N LYS A 219 -27.67 -2.97 13.08
CA LYS A 219 -28.14 -1.64 12.66
C LYS A 219 -28.46 -1.56 11.16
N GLN A 220 -28.19 -2.63 10.42
CA GLN A 220 -28.36 -2.67 8.96
C GLN A 220 -28.71 -4.09 8.51
N LYS A 221 -29.70 -4.23 7.60
CA LYS A 221 -30.18 -5.56 7.11
C LYS A 221 -29.23 -6.21 6.08
N GLY A 222 -28.36 -5.45 5.41
CA GLY A 222 -27.47 -5.99 4.38
C GLY A 222 -26.24 -5.14 4.17
N LEU A 223 -25.20 -5.70 3.53
CA LEU A 223 -23.98 -4.99 3.17
C LEU A 223 -24.22 -4.01 2.01
N HIS A 224 -23.55 -2.86 2.07
CA HIS A 224 -23.54 -1.90 0.97
C HIS A 224 -22.96 -2.53 -0.31
N PHE A 225 -23.38 -2.00 -1.45
CA PHE A 225 -22.93 -2.50 -2.76
C PHE A 225 -21.41 -2.45 -2.91
N HIS A 226 -20.79 -1.35 -2.49
CA HIS A 226 -19.33 -1.20 -2.51
C HIS A 226 -18.63 -2.33 -1.74
N THR A 227 -19.07 -2.63 -0.53
CA THR A 227 -18.52 -3.69 0.32
C THR A 227 -18.60 -5.06 -0.34
N LYS A 228 -19.76 -5.39 -0.94
CA LYS A 228 -19.93 -6.66 -1.67
C LYS A 228 -18.96 -6.78 -2.83
N VAL A 229 -18.81 -5.71 -3.61
CA VAL A 229 -17.90 -5.66 -4.77
C VAL A 229 -16.44 -5.84 -4.31
N VAL A 230 -16.01 -5.10 -3.28
CA VAL A 230 -14.64 -5.21 -2.75
C VAL A 230 -14.34 -6.62 -2.24
N LEU A 231 -15.25 -7.22 -1.46
CA LEU A 231 -15.06 -8.58 -0.94
C LEU A 231 -14.97 -9.62 -2.06
N LEU A 232 -15.87 -9.54 -3.05
CA LEU A 232 -15.87 -10.46 -4.19
C LEU A 232 -14.61 -10.35 -5.02
N LEU A 233 -14.19 -9.12 -5.35
CA LEU A 233 -12.96 -8.89 -6.12
C LEU A 233 -11.72 -9.33 -5.36
N THR A 234 -11.66 -9.05 -4.05
CA THR A 234 -10.56 -9.49 -3.20
C THR A 234 -10.45 -11.01 -3.20
N ALA A 235 -11.56 -11.72 -2.96
CA ALA A 235 -11.58 -13.19 -2.98
C ALA A 235 -11.18 -13.74 -4.35
N GLY A 236 -11.72 -13.18 -5.44
CA GLY A 236 -11.40 -13.62 -6.81
C GLY A 236 -9.92 -13.43 -7.15
N LEU A 237 -9.31 -12.29 -6.79
CA LEU A 237 -7.89 -12.03 -7.01
C LEU A 237 -7.00 -12.95 -6.16
N LEU A 238 -7.38 -13.25 -4.91
CA LEU A 238 -6.65 -14.17 -4.06
C LEU A 238 -6.68 -15.60 -4.62
N VAL A 239 -7.81 -16.08 -5.06
CA VAL A 239 -7.93 -17.41 -5.68
C VAL A 239 -7.12 -17.46 -6.98
N PHE A 240 -7.31 -16.49 -7.86
CA PHE A 240 -6.58 -16.42 -9.13
C PHE A 240 -5.06 -16.40 -8.92
N GLY A 241 -4.59 -15.52 -8.03
CA GLY A 241 -3.16 -15.39 -7.75
C GLY A 241 -2.56 -16.66 -7.11
N THR A 242 -3.27 -17.29 -6.17
CA THR A 242 -2.82 -18.53 -5.53
C THR A 242 -2.70 -19.66 -6.54
N VAL A 243 -3.71 -19.85 -7.38
CA VAL A 243 -3.71 -20.91 -8.39
C VAL A 243 -2.60 -20.70 -9.42
N THR A 244 -2.44 -19.46 -9.92
CA THR A 244 -1.39 -19.15 -10.91
C THR A 244 0.02 -19.26 -10.31
N SER A 245 0.25 -18.78 -9.08
CA SER A 245 1.53 -18.91 -8.39
C SER A 245 1.88 -20.38 -8.13
N LEU A 246 0.92 -21.16 -7.62
CA LEU A 246 1.09 -22.59 -7.39
C LEU A 246 1.42 -23.32 -8.69
N TRP A 247 0.71 -23.03 -9.78
CA TRP A 247 0.92 -23.70 -11.06
C TRP A 247 2.29 -23.40 -11.67
N THR A 248 2.70 -22.13 -11.65
CA THR A 248 3.98 -21.73 -12.27
C THR A 248 5.21 -22.17 -11.48
N GLU A 249 5.12 -22.24 -10.15
CA GLU A 249 6.25 -22.59 -9.26
C GLU A 249 6.22 -24.05 -8.79
N TYR A 250 5.19 -24.84 -9.14
CA TYR A 250 4.93 -26.18 -8.59
C TYR A 250 6.16 -27.10 -8.58
N ASN A 251 6.95 -27.08 -9.67
CA ASN A 251 8.14 -27.89 -9.88
C ASN A 251 9.45 -27.08 -9.81
N ASN A 252 9.43 -25.86 -9.25
CA ASN A 252 10.64 -25.06 -9.14
C ASN A 252 11.34 -25.33 -7.80
N PRO A 253 12.48 -26.06 -7.77
CA PRO A 253 13.19 -26.38 -6.53
C PRO A 253 13.79 -25.14 -5.84
N GLY A 254 14.00 -24.05 -6.57
CA GLY A 254 14.50 -22.78 -6.01
C GLY A 254 13.45 -22.00 -5.19
N THR A 255 12.18 -22.40 -5.27
CA THR A 255 11.09 -21.75 -4.52
C THR A 255 10.27 -22.75 -3.71
N ILE A 256 9.23 -23.36 -4.29
CA ILE A 256 8.30 -24.25 -3.59
C ILE A 256 8.41 -25.73 -4.03
N GLY A 257 9.23 -26.07 -5.04
CA GLY A 257 9.23 -27.39 -5.66
C GLY A 257 9.49 -28.55 -4.68
N ASN A 258 10.32 -28.32 -3.66
CA ASN A 258 10.70 -29.34 -2.66
C ASN A 258 9.75 -29.42 -1.46
N LEU A 259 8.71 -28.58 -1.40
CA LEU A 259 7.76 -28.52 -0.29
C LEU A 259 6.66 -29.58 -0.45
N THR A 260 5.98 -29.90 0.65
CA THR A 260 4.75 -30.70 0.62
C THR A 260 3.63 -29.95 -0.11
N PHE A 261 2.61 -30.65 -0.61
CA PHE A 261 1.49 -29.98 -1.31
C PHE A 261 0.78 -28.93 -0.43
N GLY A 262 0.60 -29.22 0.87
CA GLY A 262 0.01 -28.28 1.81
C GLY A 262 0.85 -27.02 1.98
N ASP A 263 2.17 -27.16 2.11
CA ASP A 263 3.10 -26.04 2.22
C ASP A 263 3.19 -25.26 0.90
N LYS A 264 3.19 -25.92 -0.25
CA LYS A 264 3.11 -25.26 -1.57
C LYS A 264 1.89 -24.36 -1.68
N LEU A 265 0.73 -24.84 -1.24
CA LEU A 265 -0.52 -24.08 -1.25
C LEU A 265 -0.44 -22.88 -0.28
N LEU A 266 0.09 -23.10 0.93
CA LEU A 266 0.26 -22.06 1.95
C LEU A 266 1.18 -20.93 1.45
N VAL A 267 2.34 -21.28 0.91
CA VAL A 267 3.32 -20.31 0.38
C VAL A 267 2.75 -19.57 -0.82
N SER A 268 2.11 -20.26 -1.76
CA SER A 268 1.48 -19.63 -2.94
C SER A 268 0.36 -18.68 -2.55
N PHE A 269 -0.46 -19.05 -1.55
CA PHE A 269 -1.48 -18.17 -0.98
C PHE A 269 -0.86 -16.95 -0.32
N PHE A 270 0.13 -17.15 0.56
CA PHE A 270 0.80 -16.06 1.26
C PHE A 270 1.48 -15.09 0.29
N GLN A 271 2.19 -15.59 -0.72
CA GLN A 271 2.80 -14.74 -1.75
C GLN A 271 1.76 -13.92 -2.52
N THR A 272 0.63 -14.54 -2.89
CA THR A 272 -0.47 -13.81 -3.52
C THR A 272 -1.02 -12.68 -2.63
N VAL A 273 -1.13 -12.93 -1.32
CA VAL A 273 -1.54 -11.91 -0.36
C VAL A 273 -0.49 -10.80 -0.27
N SER A 274 0.79 -11.16 -0.21
CA SER A 274 1.91 -10.22 -0.11
C SER A 274 2.03 -9.33 -1.35
N MET A 275 1.81 -9.88 -2.57
CA MET A 275 1.80 -9.09 -3.81
C MET A 275 0.72 -7.99 -3.84
N ARG A 276 -0.28 -8.05 -2.98
CA ARG A 276 -1.29 -6.99 -2.84
C ARG A 276 -0.82 -5.84 -1.94
N THR A 277 0.40 -5.42 -2.18
CA THR A 277 1.09 -4.27 -1.54
C THR A 277 1.40 -4.48 -0.06
N ALA A 278 1.85 -5.68 0.33
CA ALA A 278 2.24 -5.96 1.71
C ALA A 278 3.75 -6.15 1.92
N GLY A 279 4.49 -6.62 0.91
CA GLY A 279 5.95 -6.55 0.89
C GLY A 279 6.70 -7.70 1.59
N PHE A 280 6.02 -8.63 2.22
CA PHE A 280 6.69 -9.76 2.88
C PHE A 280 7.12 -10.83 1.87
N ALA A 281 8.35 -11.31 1.99
CA ALA A 281 8.91 -12.35 1.14
C ALA A 281 9.02 -13.68 1.92
N SER A 282 8.35 -14.73 1.43
CA SER A 282 8.57 -16.11 1.89
C SER A 282 9.17 -17.02 0.81
N ILE A 283 9.54 -16.44 -0.34
CA ILE A 283 10.34 -17.09 -1.40
C ILE A 283 11.42 -16.12 -1.89
N ASP A 284 12.47 -16.66 -2.49
CA ASP A 284 13.47 -15.84 -3.20
C ASP A 284 12.97 -15.53 -4.62
N TYR A 285 12.73 -14.25 -4.91
CA TYR A 285 12.27 -13.80 -6.23
C TYR A 285 13.34 -13.92 -7.30
N THR A 286 14.64 -13.99 -6.95
CA THR A 286 15.71 -14.23 -7.92
C THR A 286 15.69 -15.65 -8.47
N ALA A 287 15.20 -16.61 -7.68
CA ALA A 287 15.01 -18.00 -8.04
C ALA A 287 13.65 -18.30 -8.69
N ALA A 288 12.71 -17.34 -8.65
CA ALA A 288 11.38 -17.48 -9.25
C ALA A 288 11.47 -17.50 -10.79
N ARG A 289 10.53 -18.22 -11.41
CA ARG A 289 10.44 -18.25 -12.88
C ARG A 289 10.05 -16.88 -13.46
N PRO A 290 10.55 -16.50 -14.63
CA PRO A 290 10.18 -15.21 -15.26
C PRO A 290 8.67 -15.03 -15.47
N VAL A 291 7.95 -16.12 -15.78
CA VAL A 291 6.48 -16.10 -15.90
C VAL A 291 5.81 -15.78 -14.57
N THR A 292 6.32 -16.30 -13.46
CA THR A 292 5.82 -16.01 -12.11
C THR A 292 6.06 -14.55 -11.75
N LEU A 293 7.26 -14.02 -12.03
CA LEU A 293 7.55 -12.60 -11.83
C LEU A 293 6.59 -11.72 -12.63
N PHE A 294 6.28 -12.09 -13.88
CA PHE A 294 5.32 -11.36 -14.69
C PHE A 294 3.89 -11.40 -14.08
N ILE A 295 3.45 -12.55 -13.58
CA ILE A 295 2.16 -12.68 -12.89
C ILE A 295 2.15 -11.82 -11.61
N TYR A 296 3.24 -11.83 -10.85
CA TYR A 296 3.38 -10.99 -9.66
C TYR A 296 3.36 -9.50 -10.00
N LEU A 297 3.97 -9.08 -11.11
CA LEU A 297 3.87 -7.71 -11.62
C LEU A 297 2.41 -7.29 -11.83
N LEU A 298 1.60 -8.14 -12.48
CA LEU A 298 0.17 -7.87 -12.68
C LEU A 298 -0.59 -7.77 -11.36
N GLN A 299 -0.27 -8.61 -10.37
CA GLN A 299 -0.88 -8.55 -9.04
C GLN A 299 -0.48 -7.29 -8.26
N MET A 300 0.79 -6.88 -8.34
CA MET A 300 1.30 -5.64 -7.70
C MET A 300 0.62 -4.38 -8.24
N PHE A 301 0.33 -4.33 -9.55
CA PHE A 301 -0.44 -3.23 -10.12
C PHE A 301 -1.84 -3.12 -9.51
N LEU A 302 -2.45 -4.26 -9.13
CA LEU A 302 -3.78 -4.33 -8.54
C LEU A 302 -3.69 -4.31 -7.01
N GLY A 303 -3.56 -3.13 -6.44
CA GLY A 303 -3.48 -2.93 -5.00
C GLY A 303 -4.76 -3.27 -4.23
N GLY A 304 -4.93 -2.66 -3.07
CA GLY A 304 -6.11 -2.87 -2.23
C GLY A 304 -7.34 -2.06 -2.63
N ALA A 305 -8.33 -2.06 -1.74
CA ALA A 305 -9.53 -1.26 -1.90
C ALA A 305 -9.29 0.23 -1.54
N PRO A 306 -10.12 1.14 -2.05
CA PRO A 306 -10.06 2.55 -1.66
C PRO A 306 -10.26 2.75 -0.15
N GLY A 307 -9.47 3.64 0.44
CA GLY A 307 -9.55 3.96 1.87
C GLY A 307 -9.00 2.86 2.79
N GLY A 308 -8.12 1.98 2.28
CA GLY A 308 -7.33 1.04 3.07
C GLY A 308 -5.87 1.44 3.16
N THR A 309 -5.07 0.61 3.82
CA THR A 309 -3.62 0.81 4.01
C THR A 309 -2.82 0.51 2.74
N ALA A 310 -3.30 -0.39 1.89
CA ALA A 310 -2.68 -0.83 0.64
C ALA A 310 -2.51 0.30 -0.40
N GLY A 311 -1.41 0.29 -1.14
CA GLY A 311 -1.13 1.22 -2.23
C GLY A 311 -1.64 0.77 -3.60
N GLY A 312 -0.90 1.06 -4.67
CA GLY A 312 -1.20 0.63 -6.03
C GLY A 312 -2.51 1.16 -6.61
N LEU A 313 -2.84 0.67 -7.81
CA LEU A 313 -4.09 0.97 -8.48
C LEU A 313 -5.23 0.25 -7.78
N LYS A 314 -6.26 0.99 -7.36
CA LYS A 314 -7.33 0.41 -6.54
C LYS A 314 -8.14 -0.62 -7.34
N ILE A 315 -8.48 -1.76 -6.70
CA ILE A 315 -9.23 -2.86 -7.35
C ILE A 315 -10.56 -2.39 -7.94
N THR A 316 -11.21 -1.39 -7.35
CA THR A 316 -12.45 -0.80 -7.88
C THR A 316 -12.19 0.03 -9.13
N THR A 317 -11.03 0.70 -9.26
CA THR A 317 -10.63 1.41 -10.48
C THR A 317 -10.45 0.43 -11.64
N PHE A 318 -9.76 -0.68 -11.38
CA PHE A 318 -9.58 -1.74 -12.35
C PHE A 318 -10.92 -2.36 -12.81
N LEU A 319 -11.82 -2.65 -11.86
CA LEU A 319 -13.16 -3.14 -12.21
C LEU A 319 -13.92 -2.16 -13.12
N VAL A 320 -13.90 -0.86 -12.81
CA VAL A 320 -14.58 0.17 -13.62
C VAL A 320 -14.03 0.18 -15.04
N LEU A 321 -12.70 0.06 -15.21
CA LEU A 321 -12.07 -0.02 -16.54
C LEU A 321 -12.49 -1.28 -17.30
N LEU A 322 -12.50 -2.44 -16.66
CA LEU A 322 -12.96 -3.69 -17.30
C LEU A 322 -14.41 -3.60 -17.75
N LEU A 323 -15.29 -3.03 -16.92
CA LEU A 323 -16.70 -2.86 -17.27
C LEU A 323 -16.89 -1.83 -18.40
N PHE A 324 -16.06 -0.79 -18.42
CA PHE A 324 -16.06 0.19 -19.49
C PHE A 324 -15.58 -0.44 -20.82
N ALA A 325 -14.46 -1.15 -20.79
CA ALA A 325 -13.96 -1.90 -21.96
C ALA A 325 -15.01 -2.89 -22.48
N ARG A 326 -15.66 -3.66 -21.58
CA ARG A 326 -16.76 -4.55 -21.94
C ARG A 326 -17.91 -3.81 -22.62
N LYS A 327 -18.29 -2.63 -22.08
CA LYS A 327 -19.34 -1.79 -22.67
C LYS A 327 -19.01 -1.43 -24.12
N GLU A 328 -17.79 -0.95 -24.38
CA GLU A 328 -17.35 -0.55 -25.72
C GLU A 328 -17.26 -1.76 -26.67
N ILE A 329 -16.67 -2.87 -26.25
CA ILE A 329 -16.56 -4.11 -27.07
C ILE A 329 -17.94 -4.64 -27.48
N LEU A 330 -18.90 -4.61 -26.55
CA LEU A 330 -20.25 -5.14 -26.78
C LEU A 330 -21.25 -4.06 -27.22
N SER A 331 -20.80 -2.84 -27.51
CA SER A 331 -21.62 -1.67 -27.90
C SER A 331 -22.85 -1.46 -27.00
N LEU A 332 -22.66 -1.66 -25.67
CA LEU A 332 -23.76 -1.53 -24.72
C LEU A 332 -24.08 -0.03 -24.45
N PRO A 333 -25.35 0.34 -24.24
CA PRO A 333 -25.73 1.73 -23.99
C PRO A 333 -25.23 2.26 -22.65
N HIS A 334 -25.06 1.38 -21.66
CA HIS A 334 -24.67 1.75 -20.31
C HIS A 334 -23.64 0.81 -19.71
N THR A 335 -22.78 1.34 -18.83
CA THR A 335 -21.83 0.55 -18.02
C THR A 335 -22.56 0.01 -16.79
N ASN A 336 -22.94 -1.26 -16.81
CA ASN A 336 -23.71 -1.88 -15.73
C ASN A 336 -22.87 -2.86 -14.91
N LEU A 337 -23.08 -2.86 -13.58
CA LEU A 337 -22.58 -3.87 -12.67
C LEU A 337 -23.75 -4.48 -11.89
N GLY A 338 -24.15 -5.67 -12.26
CA GLY A 338 -25.38 -6.31 -11.80
C GLY A 338 -26.61 -5.46 -12.20
N ARG A 339 -27.38 -5.04 -11.20
CA ARG A 339 -28.60 -4.20 -11.38
C ARG A 339 -28.34 -2.70 -11.20
N ARG A 340 -27.08 -2.24 -11.27
CA ARG A 340 -26.72 -0.83 -11.08
C ARG A 340 -25.92 -0.30 -12.25
N THR A 341 -26.24 0.91 -12.70
CA THR A 341 -25.52 1.64 -13.75
C THR A 341 -24.45 2.53 -13.12
N LEU A 342 -23.24 2.49 -13.65
CA LEU A 342 -22.14 3.35 -13.23
C LEU A 342 -22.20 4.69 -13.96
N ALA A 343 -21.96 5.79 -13.24
CA ALA A 343 -21.91 7.12 -13.84
C ALA A 343 -20.72 7.23 -14.82
N PRO A 344 -20.90 7.83 -16.03
CA PRO A 344 -19.84 7.95 -17.03
C PRO A 344 -18.57 8.64 -16.50
N GLN A 345 -18.72 9.61 -15.59
CA GLN A 345 -17.61 10.33 -14.97
C GLN A 345 -16.66 9.40 -14.16
N LEU A 346 -17.16 8.26 -13.65
CA LEU A 346 -16.33 7.29 -12.94
C LEU A 346 -15.35 6.59 -13.91
N ALA A 347 -15.80 6.27 -15.11
CA ALA A 347 -14.95 5.68 -16.15
C ALA A 347 -13.85 6.67 -16.58
N GLN A 348 -14.21 7.93 -16.83
CA GLN A 348 -13.24 8.98 -17.19
C GLN A 348 -12.18 9.18 -16.08
N LYS A 349 -12.59 9.22 -14.82
CA LYS A 349 -11.64 9.31 -13.68
C LYS A 349 -10.76 8.07 -13.58
N ALA A 350 -11.33 6.88 -13.73
CA ALA A 350 -10.58 5.63 -13.68
C ALA A 350 -9.52 5.58 -14.79
N PHE A 351 -9.90 5.96 -16.01
CA PHE A 351 -8.98 6.04 -17.15
C PHE A 351 -7.86 7.06 -16.89
N GLY A 352 -8.19 8.28 -16.47
CA GLY A 352 -7.20 9.31 -16.17
C GLY A 352 -6.18 8.88 -15.09
N VAL A 353 -6.65 8.26 -13.99
CA VAL A 353 -5.77 7.74 -12.93
C VAL A 353 -4.84 6.65 -13.50
N THR A 354 -5.36 5.74 -14.31
CA THR A 354 -4.58 4.62 -14.85
C THR A 354 -3.53 5.09 -15.86
N VAL A 355 -3.88 6.04 -16.75
CA VAL A 355 -2.92 6.62 -17.70
C VAL A 355 -1.77 7.32 -16.96
N ILE A 356 -2.08 8.14 -15.96
CA ILE A 356 -1.06 8.83 -15.18
C ILE A 356 -0.18 7.82 -14.42
N PHE A 357 -0.77 6.77 -13.84
CA PHE A 357 -0.03 5.72 -13.17
C PHE A 357 0.94 5.00 -14.13
N GLN A 358 0.44 4.66 -15.34
CA GLN A 358 1.25 4.00 -16.37
C GLN A 358 2.37 4.90 -16.89
N LEU A 359 2.11 6.19 -17.11
CA LEU A 359 3.15 7.15 -17.49
C LEU A 359 4.22 7.30 -16.40
N THR A 360 3.80 7.36 -15.14
CA THR A 360 4.74 7.43 -14.00
C THR A 360 5.61 6.17 -13.93
N PHE A 361 5.01 4.99 -14.17
CA PHE A 361 5.75 3.73 -14.25
C PHE A 361 6.79 3.75 -15.37
N LEU A 362 6.41 4.14 -16.59
CA LEU A 362 7.33 4.19 -17.73
C LEU A 362 8.48 5.18 -17.52
N LEU A 363 8.18 6.38 -16.99
CA LEU A 363 9.20 7.37 -16.67
C LEU A 363 10.13 6.89 -15.55
N GLY A 364 9.57 6.25 -14.52
CA GLY A 364 10.35 5.68 -13.43
C GLY A 364 11.27 4.54 -13.88
N LEU A 365 10.76 3.65 -14.74
CA LEU A 365 11.55 2.56 -15.32
C LEU A 365 12.69 3.08 -16.19
N LEU A 366 12.40 4.09 -17.04
CA LEU A 366 13.42 4.74 -17.84
C LEU A 366 14.49 5.38 -16.95
N ALA A 367 14.09 6.16 -15.95
CA ALA A 367 15.01 6.81 -15.04
C ALA A 367 15.88 5.79 -14.28
N LEU A 368 15.27 4.72 -13.75
CA LEU A 368 16.00 3.67 -13.05
C LEU A 368 16.97 2.93 -13.99
N GLY A 369 16.55 2.62 -15.21
CA GLY A 369 17.40 1.96 -16.21
C GLY A 369 18.58 2.79 -16.68
N LEU A 370 18.48 4.15 -16.65
CA LEU A 370 19.58 5.05 -16.99
C LEU A 370 20.62 5.20 -15.87
N VAL A 371 20.22 5.01 -14.61
CA VAL A 371 21.11 5.23 -13.46
C VAL A 371 21.63 3.93 -12.84
N THR A 372 21.07 2.79 -13.21
CA THR A 372 21.48 1.47 -12.70
C THR A 372 22.42 0.79 -13.67
N ASP A 373 23.42 0.09 -13.16
CA ASP A 373 24.38 -0.64 -14.00
C ASP A 373 23.70 -1.72 -14.84
N SER A 374 24.23 -1.96 -16.04
CA SER A 374 23.69 -2.91 -17.03
C SER A 374 23.77 -4.39 -16.62
N SER A 375 24.31 -4.68 -15.43
CA SER A 375 24.46 -6.06 -14.91
C SER A 375 23.15 -6.71 -14.50
N HIS A 376 22.10 -5.93 -14.22
CA HIS A 376 20.81 -6.45 -13.76
C HIS A 376 19.92 -6.87 -14.93
N ARG A 377 19.20 -8.00 -14.73
CA ARG A 377 18.19 -8.43 -15.72
C ARG A 377 17.05 -7.41 -15.80
N PHE A 378 16.64 -7.05 -17.00
CA PHE A 378 15.60 -6.04 -17.22
C PHE A 378 14.28 -6.34 -16.49
N ILE A 379 13.92 -7.62 -16.36
CA ILE A 379 12.70 -8.02 -15.61
C ILE A 379 12.76 -7.61 -14.14
N TYR A 380 13.96 -7.60 -13.53
CA TYR A 380 14.13 -7.20 -12.13
C TYR A 380 14.00 -5.69 -11.96
N LEU A 381 14.46 -4.89 -12.94
CA LEU A 381 14.24 -3.43 -12.95
C LEU A 381 12.75 -3.09 -13.05
N ILE A 382 12.02 -3.81 -13.92
CA ILE A 382 10.56 -3.68 -14.00
C ILE A 382 9.92 -4.02 -12.65
N PHE A 383 10.33 -5.15 -12.04
CA PHE A 383 9.81 -5.65 -10.77
C PHE A 383 10.02 -4.62 -9.64
N GLU A 384 11.23 -4.05 -9.55
CA GLU A 384 11.60 -3.02 -8.58
C GLU A 384 10.78 -1.73 -8.77
N THR A 385 10.68 -1.26 -10.02
CA THR A 385 9.94 -0.04 -10.36
C THR A 385 8.45 -0.17 -10.01
N VAL A 386 7.83 -1.31 -10.34
CA VAL A 386 6.42 -1.58 -10.00
C VAL A 386 6.25 -1.71 -8.49
N SER A 387 7.16 -2.44 -7.82
CA SER A 387 7.14 -2.61 -6.38
C SER A 387 7.22 -1.27 -5.64
N ALA A 388 8.10 -0.37 -6.07
CA ALA A 388 8.21 0.97 -5.51
C ALA A 388 6.97 1.82 -5.79
N LEU A 389 6.53 1.90 -7.06
CA LEU A 389 5.40 2.75 -7.45
C LEU A 389 4.06 2.26 -6.90
N ALA A 390 3.84 0.95 -6.88
CA ALA A 390 2.64 0.37 -6.26
C ALA A 390 2.74 0.26 -4.74
N THR A 391 3.88 0.66 -4.14
CA THR A 391 4.18 0.55 -2.70
C THR A 391 3.96 -0.88 -2.19
N VAL A 392 4.60 -1.85 -2.84
CA VAL A 392 4.49 -3.28 -2.49
C VAL A 392 5.60 -3.70 -1.54
N GLY A 393 6.86 -3.39 -1.87
CA GLY A 393 8.00 -3.64 -0.99
C GLY A 393 8.80 -4.91 -1.25
N VAL A 394 8.41 -5.73 -2.23
CA VAL A 394 9.21 -6.88 -2.63
C VAL A 394 10.31 -6.48 -3.61
N THR A 395 11.46 -7.11 -3.50
CA THR A 395 12.61 -6.86 -4.39
C THR A 395 13.22 -8.18 -4.89
N ALA A 396 13.80 -8.13 -6.07
CA ALA A 396 14.67 -9.18 -6.59
C ALA A 396 16.15 -8.84 -6.34
N ASN A 397 16.48 -8.42 -5.10
CA ASN A 397 17.80 -8.02 -4.62
C ASN A 397 18.44 -6.82 -5.35
N ILE A 398 17.62 -5.94 -5.95
CA ILE A 398 18.11 -4.71 -6.59
C ILE A 398 18.25 -3.58 -5.58
N THR A 399 17.32 -3.40 -4.65
CA THR A 399 17.29 -2.23 -3.73
C THR A 399 18.61 -2.06 -2.98
N THR A 400 19.20 -3.13 -2.49
CA THR A 400 20.46 -3.11 -1.71
C THR A 400 21.71 -2.80 -2.55
N SER A 401 21.63 -2.92 -3.89
CA SER A 401 22.72 -2.66 -4.83
C SER A 401 22.60 -1.30 -5.55
N LEU A 402 21.55 -0.52 -5.23
CA LEU A 402 21.31 0.76 -5.87
C LEU A 402 22.38 1.80 -5.51
N ASN A 403 22.80 2.56 -6.49
CA ASN A 403 23.60 3.76 -6.27
C ASN A 403 22.70 4.92 -5.74
N THR A 404 23.31 6.01 -5.33
CA THR A 404 22.61 7.20 -4.79
C THR A 404 21.48 7.70 -5.71
N ALA A 405 21.71 7.75 -7.02
CA ALA A 405 20.70 8.21 -7.98
C ALA A 405 19.53 7.22 -8.08
N GLY A 406 19.80 5.91 -8.10
CA GLY A 406 18.78 4.87 -8.06
C GLY A 406 17.92 4.93 -6.79
N MET A 407 18.55 5.13 -5.62
CA MET A 407 17.81 5.33 -4.35
C MET A 407 16.85 6.52 -4.45
N VAL A 408 17.28 7.65 -5.02
CA VAL A 408 16.43 8.84 -5.19
C VAL A 408 15.24 8.54 -6.11
N VAL A 409 15.48 7.84 -7.23
CA VAL A 409 14.39 7.44 -8.15
C VAL A 409 13.36 6.57 -7.43
N ILE A 410 13.81 5.55 -6.68
CA ILE A 410 12.92 4.68 -5.93
C ILE A 410 12.15 5.44 -4.84
N MET A 411 12.80 6.33 -4.08
CA MET A 411 12.13 7.18 -3.08
C MET A 411 11.04 8.05 -3.70
N LEU A 412 11.28 8.63 -4.88
CA LEU A 412 10.27 9.42 -5.60
C LEU A 412 9.09 8.54 -6.05
N LEU A 413 9.36 7.34 -6.58
CA LEU A 413 8.31 6.40 -6.98
C LEU A 413 7.45 5.97 -5.80
N MET A 414 8.04 5.61 -4.65
CA MET A 414 7.32 5.27 -3.42
C MET A 414 6.43 6.42 -2.96
N PHE A 415 6.96 7.64 -2.96
CA PHE A 415 6.22 8.84 -2.57
C PHE A 415 5.03 9.13 -3.51
N ILE A 416 5.26 9.09 -4.84
CA ILE A 416 4.22 9.29 -5.86
C ILE A 416 3.13 8.20 -5.71
N GLY A 417 3.54 6.94 -5.52
CA GLY A 417 2.64 5.81 -5.34
C GLY A 417 1.74 5.97 -4.13
N ARG A 418 2.30 6.42 -2.98
CA ARG A 418 1.54 6.60 -1.73
C ARG A 418 0.59 7.77 -1.75
N VAL A 419 1.04 8.93 -2.19
CA VAL A 419 0.21 10.15 -2.28
C VAL A 419 -0.86 10.01 -3.36
N GLY A 420 -0.57 9.22 -4.37
CA GLY A 420 -1.37 9.03 -5.58
C GLY A 420 -0.97 10.02 -6.68
N PRO A 421 -0.66 9.52 -7.88
CA PRO A 421 -0.15 10.36 -8.98
C PRO A 421 -1.13 11.45 -9.40
N LEU A 422 -2.43 11.20 -9.34
CA LEU A 422 -3.46 12.21 -9.63
C LEU A 422 -3.45 13.35 -8.60
N THR A 423 -3.32 13.03 -7.30
CA THR A 423 -3.27 14.03 -6.23
C THR A 423 -2.06 14.95 -6.41
N LEU A 424 -0.93 14.37 -6.80
CA LEU A 424 0.31 15.10 -7.05
C LEU A 424 0.14 16.05 -8.24
N MET A 425 -0.42 15.60 -9.36
CA MET A 425 -0.68 16.44 -10.52
C MET A 425 -1.67 17.58 -10.23
N VAL A 426 -2.75 17.30 -9.51
CA VAL A 426 -3.71 18.34 -9.09
C VAL A 426 -3.06 19.37 -8.16
N SER A 427 -2.10 18.96 -7.33
CA SER A 427 -1.41 19.90 -6.43
C SER A 427 -0.45 20.84 -7.14
N LEU A 428 0.19 20.39 -8.21
CA LEU A 428 1.10 21.18 -9.04
C LEU A 428 0.33 22.14 -9.96
N ASN A 429 -0.92 21.82 -10.27
CA ASN A 429 -1.73 22.65 -11.13
C ASN A 429 -2.30 23.84 -10.35
N HIS A 430 -1.68 25.02 -10.49
CA HIS A 430 -2.16 26.31 -9.96
C HIS A 430 -3.39 26.82 -10.72
N TYR A 431 -3.87 26.08 -11.70
CA TYR A 431 -5.03 26.46 -12.49
C TYR A 431 -6.30 26.31 -11.63
N GLN A 432 -6.63 27.34 -10.87
CA GLN A 432 -8.02 27.54 -10.48
C GLN A 432 -8.80 27.75 -11.78
N PRO A 433 -9.80 26.94 -12.10
CA PRO A 433 -10.67 27.26 -13.22
C PRO A 433 -11.30 28.64 -12.91
N LYS A 434 -10.72 29.68 -13.47
CA LYS A 434 -11.46 30.94 -13.65
C LYS A 434 -12.77 30.49 -14.26
N LYS A 435 -13.90 30.94 -13.68
CA LYS A 435 -15.29 30.64 -14.06
C LYS A 435 -15.34 30.00 -15.42
N ALA A 436 -15.84 28.76 -15.50
CA ALA A 436 -15.93 28.04 -16.76
C ALA A 436 -16.31 29.00 -17.86
N THR A 437 -15.36 29.30 -18.73
CA THR A 437 -15.67 30.04 -19.93
C THR A 437 -16.63 29.16 -20.70
N THR A 438 -17.83 29.63 -20.92
CA THR A 438 -18.90 28.96 -21.69
C THR A 438 -18.55 28.85 -23.18
N LEU A 439 -17.28 29.02 -23.55
CA LEU A 439 -16.77 28.79 -24.90
C LEU A 439 -16.75 27.29 -25.18
N HIS A 440 -17.74 26.83 -25.94
CA HIS A 440 -17.73 25.53 -26.56
C HIS A 440 -17.08 25.65 -27.94
N TYR A 441 -15.94 25.00 -28.12
CA TYR A 441 -15.31 24.86 -29.43
C TYR A 441 -16.12 23.85 -30.29
N SER A 442 -16.06 23.97 -31.61
CA SER A 442 -16.65 22.98 -32.52
C SER A 442 -16.04 21.59 -32.26
N LYS A 443 -16.88 20.57 -32.45
CA LYS A 443 -16.42 19.18 -32.32
C LYS A 443 -15.38 18.89 -33.40
N ALA A 444 -14.24 18.33 -33.00
CA ALA A 444 -13.22 17.82 -33.94
C ALA A 444 -13.48 16.36 -34.25
N ASP A 445 -13.42 15.99 -35.53
CA ASP A 445 -13.50 14.61 -35.98
C ASP A 445 -12.08 14.01 -35.99
N ILE A 446 -11.80 13.19 -34.94
CA ILE A 446 -10.53 12.42 -34.85
C ILE A 446 -10.90 10.96 -34.94
N MET A 447 -10.32 10.24 -35.91
CA MET A 447 -10.48 8.80 -36.02
C MET A 447 -9.73 8.11 -34.87
N ILE A 448 -10.42 7.20 -34.20
CA ILE A 448 -9.85 6.28 -33.21
C ILE A 448 -9.84 4.91 -33.86
N GLY A 449 -8.64 4.29 -33.93
CA GLY A 449 -8.44 2.98 -34.56
C GLY A 449 -9.08 1.81 -33.83
#